data_5ebf9e4476e8296f464fa5792864937e
#
_entry.id   5ebf9e4476e8296f464fa5792864937e
#
_cell.length_a   1.000
_cell.length_b   1.000
_cell.length_c   1.000
_cell.angle_alpha   90.00
_cell.angle_beta   90.00
_cell.angle_gamma   90.00
#
_symmetry.space_group_name_H-M   'P 1'
#
loop_
_entity.id
_entity.type
_entity.pdbx_description
1 polymer ?
#
loop_
_entity_poly.entity_id
_entity_poly.type
_entity_poly.pdbx_seq_one_letter_code
_entity_poly.pdbx_strand_id
1 'polypeptide(L)'
;MCGIVGYIGTRPAAPMLIKGLHQLEYRGYDSAGIALNHENNQPFIIYKEKGKVSNLETAVINDQPAATVGIGHTRWATHGEPSTTNAHPHLSMSGEIVIVHNGIIENYKELKEQLERKGYIFKSQTDTEVLCNLIDYVYQRNGRQLMAAVSRALYHAIGAYAIVVMECKDSSHVVCARKASPLVIGVSEDNTEYFIGSDATPMVEYTKRVVYLDDGQIADVRRGEDINLINLSDHSAADVNVKEINLDIAALSKGGYPHYMIKEIFDQPRCMRDCMRGRIVRVRDYSGNGEHYEVHLSALKNFKAKLIRARHVIIVACGTSWHAGLIGKHLIEQMCRIRVEVEYASEFRYSNPVVEKDDVVIAISQSGETADTLAAIQLAKEKGALVFGIVNGVGSSIARETDTGIYIHVGPEIGVASTKAFTGQVTVLAMLALALGNALGTITEEEYQQTCHELTVIPDKINQILEQNDRIKELSAMFADRHNALYLGRGFNYPVALEGALKLKEISYIHAEGYPAAEMKHGPLALVDEHMPIVFVATHQGQYQKIISNMQEVQSRKGRILAIVSEGDSVAGRICEHVIEIPHTLNALVPLLSVIPMQMLAYHVAVAKGLNVDMPRNLAKSVTVE
;
A
#
# COMPACT_ATOMS: atom_id res chain seq x y z
N MET A 1 -5.41 7.39 -5.16
CA MET A 1 -6.37 6.28 -5.33
C MET A 1 -7.71 6.67 -4.75
N CYS A 2 -8.82 6.24 -5.33
CA CYS A 2 -10.17 6.59 -4.89
C CYS A 2 -10.74 5.54 -3.93
N GLY A 3 -11.73 5.91 -3.10
CA GLY A 3 -12.46 5.00 -2.23
C GLY A 3 -13.92 4.86 -2.67
N ILE A 4 -14.39 3.64 -2.87
CA ILE A 4 -15.81 3.32 -3.13
C ILE A 4 -16.44 2.77 -1.86
N VAL A 5 -17.64 3.24 -1.54
CA VAL A 5 -18.52 2.68 -0.53
C VAL A 5 -19.91 2.55 -1.12
N GLY A 6 -20.58 1.42 -0.91
CA GLY A 6 -21.98 1.20 -1.28
C GLY A 6 -22.72 0.46 -0.17
N TYR A 7 -24.01 0.70 -0.08
CA TYR A 7 -24.87 0.02 0.86
C TYR A 7 -26.24 -0.26 0.23
N ILE A 8 -26.69 -1.48 0.40
CA ILE A 8 -28.07 -1.92 0.15
C ILE A 8 -28.58 -2.61 1.40
N GLY A 9 -29.68 -2.16 1.97
CA GLY A 9 -30.23 -2.79 3.16
C GLY A 9 -31.50 -2.14 3.66
N THR A 10 -31.71 -2.24 4.96
CA THR A 10 -32.90 -1.74 5.65
C THR A 10 -32.64 -0.51 6.51
N ARG A 11 -31.36 -0.21 6.78
CA ARG A 11 -30.95 0.93 7.61
C ARG A 11 -30.74 2.18 6.74
N PRO A 12 -30.73 3.39 7.33
CA PRO A 12 -30.37 4.62 6.61
C PRO A 12 -28.98 4.50 5.97
N ALA A 13 -28.91 4.68 4.66
CA ALA A 13 -27.67 4.52 3.89
C ALA A 13 -26.66 5.68 4.13
N ALA A 14 -27.15 6.92 4.23
CA ALA A 14 -26.28 8.09 4.29
C ALA A 14 -25.26 8.06 5.45
N PRO A 15 -25.61 7.75 6.71
CA PRO A 15 -24.63 7.64 7.81
C PRO A 15 -23.60 6.55 7.58
N MET A 16 -24.00 5.42 6.97
CA MET A 16 -23.12 4.30 6.68
C MET A 16 -22.11 4.65 5.58
N LEU A 17 -22.58 5.31 4.52
CA LEU A 17 -21.72 5.80 3.44
C LEU A 17 -20.72 6.84 3.95
N ILE A 18 -21.17 7.85 4.70
CA ILE A 18 -20.28 8.88 5.27
C ILE A 18 -19.22 8.25 6.16
N LYS A 19 -19.61 7.35 7.08
CA LYS A 19 -18.66 6.64 7.96
C LYS A 19 -17.65 5.82 7.15
N GLY A 20 -18.13 5.08 6.15
CA GLY A 20 -17.26 4.29 5.27
C GLY A 20 -16.31 5.16 4.43
N LEU A 21 -16.77 6.32 3.94
CA LEU A 21 -15.93 7.27 3.21
C LEU A 21 -14.86 7.88 4.12
N HIS A 22 -15.14 8.18 5.39
CA HIS A 22 -14.12 8.60 6.36
C HIS A 22 -13.04 7.54 6.55
N GLN A 23 -13.43 6.26 6.60
CA GLN A 23 -12.49 5.15 6.72
C GLN A 23 -11.64 4.94 5.45
N LEU A 24 -12.10 5.41 4.28
CA LEU A 24 -11.38 5.35 3.01
C LEU A 24 -10.76 6.69 2.59
N GLU A 25 -10.86 7.73 3.39
CA GLU A 25 -10.35 9.07 3.04
C GLU A 25 -8.84 9.07 2.78
N TYR A 26 -8.07 8.17 3.42
CA TYR A 26 -6.65 7.98 3.15
C TYR A 26 -6.34 7.56 1.70
N ARG A 27 -7.35 7.04 0.97
CA ARG A 27 -7.23 6.67 -0.45
C ARG A 27 -7.40 7.86 -1.39
N GLY A 28 -8.19 8.87 -1.03
CA GLY A 28 -8.43 10.05 -1.85
C GLY A 28 -9.20 11.11 -1.06
N TYR A 29 -8.84 12.35 -1.20
CA TYR A 29 -9.38 13.47 -0.42
C TYR A 29 -9.54 14.78 -1.23
N ASP A 30 -9.47 14.69 -2.56
CA ASP A 30 -9.64 15.86 -3.45
C ASP A 30 -11.10 16.28 -3.59
N SER A 31 -12.00 15.33 -3.51
CA SER A 31 -13.45 15.54 -3.44
C SER A 31 -14.15 14.29 -2.92
N ALA A 32 -15.35 14.45 -2.38
CA ALA A 32 -16.20 13.36 -1.94
C ALA A 32 -17.64 13.57 -2.38
N GLY A 33 -18.42 12.48 -2.48
CA GLY A 33 -19.85 12.57 -2.75
C GLY A 33 -20.58 11.26 -2.56
N ILE A 34 -21.88 11.37 -2.39
CA ILE A 34 -22.80 10.24 -2.30
C ILE A 34 -24.00 10.44 -3.23
N ALA A 35 -24.56 9.33 -3.70
CA ALA A 35 -25.86 9.27 -4.35
C ALA A 35 -26.75 8.27 -3.61
N LEU A 36 -27.98 8.64 -3.37
CA LEU A 36 -28.95 7.88 -2.62
C LEU A 36 -30.18 7.61 -3.48
N ASN A 37 -30.72 6.39 -3.37
CA ASN A 37 -31.98 6.01 -4.00
C ASN A 37 -32.99 5.67 -2.89
N HIS A 38 -34.07 6.43 -2.78
CA HIS A 38 -35.04 6.30 -1.71
C HIS A 38 -36.35 5.63 -2.13
N GLU A 39 -36.75 5.79 -3.40
CA GLU A 39 -37.97 5.23 -3.97
C GLU A 39 -37.81 4.92 -5.46
N ASN A 40 -38.55 3.92 -5.93
CA ASN A 40 -38.56 3.53 -7.34
C ASN A 40 -39.07 4.66 -8.23
N ASN A 41 -38.38 4.89 -9.34
CA ASN A 41 -38.69 5.93 -10.34
C ASN A 41 -38.66 7.38 -9.83
N GLN A 42 -37.99 7.63 -8.70
CA GLN A 42 -37.73 8.98 -8.21
C GLN A 42 -36.29 9.40 -8.53
N PRO A 43 -36.02 10.72 -8.69
CA PRO A 43 -34.67 11.21 -8.89
C PRO A 43 -33.74 10.83 -7.74
N PHE A 44 -32.46 10.56 -8.04
CA PHE A 44 -31.44 10.34 -7.03
C PHE A 44 -31.20 11.61 -6.19
N ILE A 45 -30.99 11.42 -4.89
CA ILE A 45 -30.50 12.48 -4.00
C ILE A 45 -28.97 12.44 -4.05
N ILE A 46 -28.33 13.53 -4.50
CA ILE A 46 -26.88 13.56 -4.74
C ILE A 46 -26.25 14.72 -3.98
N TYR A 47 -25.23 14.41 -3.16
CA TYR A 47 -24.38 15.38 -2.48
C TYR A 47 -22.95 15.22 -2.99
N LYS A 48 -22.30 16.33 -3.31
CA LYS A 48 -20.91 16.35 -3.83
C LYS A 48 -20.20 17.58 -3.28
N GLU A 49 -19.00 17.36 -2.70
CA GLU A 49 -18.18 18.43 -2.14
C GLU A 49 -16.73 18.30 -2.59
N LYS A 50 -16.08 19.43 -2.81
CA LYS A 50 -14.64 19.52 -3.00
C LYS A 50 -13.95 19.40 -1.64
N GLY A 51 -12.86 18.61 -1.58
CA GLY A 51 -12.07 18.42 -0.37
C GLY A 51 -12.51 17.21 0.44
N LYS A 52 -12.34 17.28 1.76
CA LYS A 52 -12.51 16.16 2.70
C LYS A 52 -13.95 15.71 2.87
N VAL A 53 -14.12 14.47 3.33
CA VAL A 53 -15.42 13.87 3.66
C VAL A 53 -16.18 14.68 4.71
N SER A 54 -15.49 15.37 5.63
CA SER A 54 -16.12 16.26 6.61
C SER A 54 -16.95 17.40 5.99
N ASN A 55 -16.56 17.88 4.79
CA ASN A 55 -17.34 18.89 4.09
C ASN A 55 -18.66 18.29 3.58
N LEU A 56 -18.58 17.08 2.98
CA LEU A 56 -19.75 16.33 2.54
C LEU A 56 -20.67 15.96 3.70
N GLU A 57 -20.11 15.52 4.82
CA GLU A 57 -20.87 15.17 6.05
C GLU A 57 -21.72 16.33 6.54
N THR A 58 -21.15 17.55 6.54
CA THR A 58 -21.87 18.77 6.94
C THR A 58 -23.09 19.03 6.06
N ALA A 59 -22.98 18.81 4.75
CA ALA A 59 -24.09 18.98 3.82
C ALA A 59 -25.19 17.91 4.03
N VAL A 60 -24.80 16.65 4.28
CA VAL A 60 -25.73 15.52 4.45
C VAL A 60 -26.46 15.55 5.79
N ILE A 61 -25.80 15.95 6.90
CA ILE A 61 -26.40 15.99 8.24
C ILE A 61 -27.57 16.95 8.30
N ASN A 62 -27.53 18.06 7.57
CA ASN A 62 -28.59 19.05 7.57
C ASN A 62 -29.91 18.52 6.95
N ASP A 63 -29.83 17.61 5.97
CA ASP A 63 -30.99 17.14 5.22
C ASP A 63 -31.54 15.79 5.72
N GLN A 64 -30.75 14.98 6.44
CA GLN A 64 -31.08 13.67 6.98
C GLN A 64 -31.88 12.76 6.00
N PRO A 65 -31.34 12.45 4.80
CA PRO A 65 -32.10 11.74 3.78
C PRO A 65 -32.43 10.30 4.19
N ALA A 66 -33.70 9.93 4.07
CA ALA A 66 -34.24 8.62 4.52
C ALA A 66 -34.13 7.52 3.45
N ALA A 67 -32.99 7.40 2.77
CA ALA A 67 -32.76 6.34 1.79
C ALA A 67 -32.06 5.13 2.42
N THR A 68 -32.36 3.94 1.92
CA THR A 68 -31.78 2.66 2.39
C THR A 68 -30.82 2.03 1.39
N VAL A 69 -30.61 2.67 0.24
CA VAL A 69 -29.65 2.27 -0.77
C VAL A 69 -28.85 3.49 -1.21
N GLY A 70 -27.56 3.32 -1.39
CA GLY A 70 -26.72 4.41 -1.87
C GLY A 70 -25.30 3.97 -2.20
N ILE A 71 -24.62 4.84 -2.95
CA ILE A 71 -23.20 4.71 -3.32
C ILE A 71 -22.46 5.99 -3.01
N GLY A 72 -21.20 5.86 -2.60
CA GLY A 72 -20.37 6.98 -2.23
C GLY A 72 -18.94 6.80 -2.72
N HIS A 73 -18.22 7.91 -2.79
CA HIS A 73 -16.87 7.94 -3.36
C HIS A 73 -16.02 9.03 -2.73
N THR A 74 -14.74 8.71 -2.46
CA THR A 74 -13.68 9.68 -2.23
C THR A 74 -12.75 9.67 -3.43
N ARG A 75 -12.50 10.86 -4.00
CA ARG A 75 -11.78 10.98 -5.27
C ARG A 75 -10.33 11.42 -5.05
N TRP A 76 -9.44 10.75 -5.76
CA TRP A 76 -8.11 11.20 -6.13
C TRP A 76 -8.14 11.55 -7.62
N ALA A 77 -7.93 12.83 -7.96
CA ALA A 77 -8.13 13.31 -9.32
C ALA A 77 -7.07 12.78 -10.28
N THR A 78 -7.51 12.03 -11.30
CA THR A 78 -6.70 11.58 -12.44
C THR A 78 -7.07 12.34 -13.73
N HIS A 79 -8.36 12.51 -13.99
CA HIS A 79 -8.92 13.24 -15.14
C HIS A 79 -9.82 14.38 -14.66
N GLY A 80 -9.50 15.61 -15.08
CA GLY A 80 -10.18 16.83 -14.64
C GLY A 80 -9.77 17.29 -13.23
N GLU A 81 -9.73 18.61 -13.03
CA GLU A 81 -9.31 19.22 -11.77
C GLU A 81 -10.24 18.85 -10.59
N PRO A 82 -9.75 18.94 -9.34
CA PRO A 82 -10.58 18.80 -8.16
C PRO A 82 -11.67 19.89 -8.09
N SER A 83 -12.91 19.50 -8.36
CA SER A 83 -14.09 20.37 -8.32
C SER A 83 -15.33 19.57 -7.96
N THR A 84 -16.39 20.24 -7.52
CA THR A 84 -17.69 19.60 -7.26
C THR A 84 -18.28 18.96 -8.53
N THR A 85 -18.08 19.58 -9.69
CA THR A 85 -18.56 19.03 -10.98
C THR A 85 -17.87 17.71 -11.33
N ASN A 86 -16.56 17.62 -11.11
CA ASN A 86 -15.76 16.43 -11.39
C ASN A 86 -15.78 15.41 -10.27
N ALA A 87 -16.39 15.71 -9.11
CA ALA A 87 -16.56 14.75 -8.02
C ALA A 87 -17.55 13.65 -8.42
N HIS A 88 -17.30 12.42 -7.94
CA HIS A 88 -18.27 11.32 -8.04
C HIS A 88 -19.31 11.42 -6.90
N PRO A 89 -20.49 10.83 -7.07
CA PRO A 89 -20.99 10.04 -8.22
C PRO A 89 -21.33 10.88 -9.45
N HIS A 90 -21.30 10.27 -10.66
CA HIS A 90 -21.76 10.87 -11.88
C HIS A 90 -23.15 10.37 -12.26
N LEU A 91 -24.02 11.30 -12.65
CA LEU A 91 -25.37 11.06 -13.12
C LEU A 91 -25.40 11.06 -14.65
N SER A 92 -26.11 10.14 -15.27
CA SER A 92 -26.30 10.11 -16.71
C SER A 92 -27.12 11.32 -17.22
N MET A 93 -27.07 11.58 -18.50
CA MET A 93 -27.84 12.66 -19.13
C MET A 93 -29.37 12.47 -18.97
N SER A 94 -29.86 11.21 -18.98
CA SER A 94 -31.27 10.90 -18.75
C SER A 94 -31.70 11.10 -17.27
N GLY A 95 -30.75 11.09 -16.34
CA GLY A 95 -31.01 11.08 -14.89
C GLY A 95 -31.41 9.70 -14.32
N GLU A 96 -31.41 8.64 -15.14
CA GLU A 96 -31.87 7.32 -14.74
C GLU A 96 -30.76 6.41 -14.19
N ILE A 97 -29.49 6.72 -14.47
CA ILE A 97 -28.31 5.94 -14.04
C ILE A 97 -27.36 6.83 -13.28
N VAL A 98 -26.80 6.30 -12.18
CA VAL A 98 -25.74 6.94 -11.40
C VAL A 98 -24.61 5.95 -11.13
N ILE A 99 -23.35 6.43 -11.19
CA ILE A 99 -22.15 5.59 -11.08
C ILE A 99 -21.07 6.21 -10.18
N VAL A 100 -20.34 5.35 -9.46
CA VAL A 100 -19.02 5.64 -8.91
C VAL A 100 -18.00 4.73 -9.58
N HIS A 101 -16.76 5.21 -9.75
CA HIS A 101 -15.73 4.52 -10.51
C HIS A 101 -14.34 4.77 -9.91
N ASN A 102 -13.60 3.71 -9.73
CA ASN A 102 -12.15 3.70 -9.50
C ASN A 102 -11.47 3.10 -10.73
N GLY A 103 -10.51 3.78 -11.28
CA GLY A 103 -9.79 3.32 -12.46
C GLY A 103 -9.65 4.41 -13.52
N ILE A 104 -9.31 4.00 -14.74
CA ILE A 104 -9.19 4.87 -15.91
C ILE A 104 -9.77 4.13 -17.12
N ILE A 105 -10.65 4.79 -17.85
CA ILE A 105 -11.14 4.33 -19.15
C ILE A 105 -10.30 4.97 -20.25
N GLU A 106 -9.33 4.22 -20.75
CA GLU A 106 -8.31 4.72 -21.70
C GLU A 106 -8.90 5.27 -22.99
N ASN A 107 -9.92 4.61 -23.53
CA ASN A 107 -10.58 5.02 -24.76
C ASN A 107 -11.76 5.98 -24.56
N TYR A 108 -11.81 6.69 -23.42
CA TYR A 108 -12.95 7.56 -23.10
C TYR A 108 -13.18 8.68 -24.12
N LYS A 109 -12.13 9.21 -24.75
CA LYS A 109 -12.25 10.28 -25.77
C LYS A 109 -13.04 9.80 -26.99
N GLU A 110 -12.72 8.63 -27.49
CA GLU A 110 -13.40 8.01 -28.63
C GLU A 110 -14.87 7.69 -28.31
N LEU A 111 -15.11 7.15 -27.10
CA LEU A 111 -16.46 6.87 -26.61
C LEU A 111 -17.27 8.17 -26.45
N LYS A 112 -16.66 9.23 -25.94
CA LYS A 112 -17.26 10.54 -25.78
C LYS A 112 -17.70 11.11 -27.13
N GLU A 113 -16.83 11.14 -28.14
CA GLU A 113 -17.16 11.60 -29.49
C GLU A 113 -18.32 10.81 -30.12
N GLN A 114 -18.37 9.50 -29.91
CA GLN A 114 -19.47 8.66 -30.39
C GLN A 114 -20.80 9.01 -29.72
N LEU A 115 -20.78 9.29 -28.40
CA LEU A 115 -21.97 9.67 -27.66
C LEU A 115 -22.43 11.08 -27.98
N GLU A 116 -21.51 12.04 -28.20
CA GLU A 116 -21.83 13.39 -28.65
C GLU A 116 -22.56 13.38 -30.01
N ARG A 117 -22.14 12.55 -30.98
CA ARG A 117 -22.85 12.32 -32.24
C ARG A 117 -24.27 11.76 -32.07
N LYS A 118 -24.55 11.14 -30.92
CA LYS A 118 -25.86 10.60 -30.53
C LYS A 118 -26.68 11.58 -29.67
N GLY A 119 -26.16 12.80 -29.45
CA GLY A 119 -26.83 13.87 -28.74
C GLY A 119 -26.56 13.93 -27.24
N TYR A 120 -25.60 13.16 -26.71
CA TYR A 120 -25.21 13.24 -25.30
C TYR A 120 -24.38 14.50 -25.02
N ILE A 121 -24.67 15.15 -23.91
CA ILE A 121 -24.00 16.38 -23.45
C ILE A 121 -23.28 16.04 -22.14
N PHE A 122 -22.01 16.44 -22.04
CA PHE A 122 -21.15 16.18 -20.88
C PHE A 122 -20.96 17.43 -20.03
N LYS A 123 -21.05 17.30 -18.72
CA LYS A 123 -20.91 18.39 -17.75
C LYS A 123 -19.54 18.40 -17.08
N SER A 124 -18.90 17.24 -16.97
CA SER A 124 -17.60 17.06 -16.33
C SER A 124 -16.49 16.75 -17.34
N GLN A 125 -15.26 16.74 -16.83
CA GLN A 125 -14.07 16.38 -17.59
C GLN A 125 -13.64 14.92 -17.35
N THR A 126 -14.47 14.12 -16.65
CA THR A 126 -14.11 12.79 -16.23
C THR A 126 -14.45 11.73 -17.27
N ASP A 127 -13.62 10.71 -17.35
CA ASP A 127 -13.86 9.48 -18.09
C ASP A 127 -15.09 8.71 -17.52
N THR A 128 -15.34 8.87 -16.24
CA THR A 128 -16.48 8.25 -15.53
C THR A 128 -17.82 8.74 -16.04
N GLU A 129 -17.98 10.04 -16.32
CA GLU A 129 -19.23 10.54 -16.92
C GLU A 129 -19.44 9.96 -18.31
N VAL A 130 -18.37 9.71 -19.07
CA VAL A 130 -18.45 9.05 -20.37
C VAL A 130 -18.95 7.61 -20.21
N LEU A 131 -18.39 6.86 -19.26
CA LEU A 131 -18.85 5.50 -18.97
C LEU A 131 -20.31 5.48 -18.48
N CYS A 132 -20.71 6.43 -17.62
CA CYS A 132 -22.08 6.60 -17.15
C CYS A 132 -23.07 6.77 -18.32
N ASN A 133 -22.74 7.67 -19.22
CA ASN A 133 -23.58 7.94 -20.40
C ASN A 133 -23.54 6.79 -21.43
N LEU A 134 -22.47 6.03 -21.50
CA LEU A 134 -22.43 4.81 -22.32
C LEU A 134 -23.37 3.73 -21.77
N ILE A 135 -23.35 3.52 -20.45
CA ILE A 135 -24.29 2.61 -19.79
C ILE A 135 -25.73 3.07 -20.01
N ASP A 136 -26.02 4.35 -19.84
CA ASP A 136 -27.34 4.92 -20.09
C ASP A 136 -27.80 4.72 -21.54
N TYR A 137 -26.92 5.00 -22.52
CA TYR A 137 -27.21 4.78 -23.93
C TYR A 137 -27.63 3.34 -24.24
N VAL A 138 -26.94 2.37 -23.64
CA VAL A 138 -27.28 0.96 -23.79
C VAL A 138 -28.55 0.62 -23.02
N TYR A 139 -28.70 1.14 -21.79
CA TYR A 139 -29.86 0.91 -20.92
C TYR A 139 -31.17 1.32 -21.58
N GLN A 140 -31.23 2.51 -22.16
CA GLN A 140 -32.40 3.01 -22.86
C GLN A 140 -32.83 2.15 -24.06
N ARG A 141 -31.91 1.38 -24.64
CA ARG A 141 -32.13 0.54 -25.84
C ARG A 141 -32.27 -0.94 -25.54
N ASN A 142 -31.95 -1.36 -24.32
CA ASN A 142 -31.93 -2.78 -23.91
C ASN A 142 -33.08 -3.14 -22.94
N GLY A 143 -34.25 -2.55 -23.13
CA GLY A 143 -35.41 -2.85 -22.28
C GLY A 143 -35.24 -2.45 -20.81
N ARG A 144 -34.28 -1.52 -20.51
CA ARG A 144 -33.99 -1.01 -19.17
C ARG A 144 -33.61 -2.13 -18.17
N GLN A 145 -32.72 -2.99 -18.60
CA GLN A 145 -32.12 -4.04 -17.75
C GLN A 145 -30.69 -3.63 -17.39
N LEU A 146 -30.47 -3.26 -16.10
CA LEU A 146 -29.22 -2.62 -15.65
C LEU A 146 -28.02 -3.54 -15.85
N MET A 147 -28.05 -4.78 -15.34
CA MET A 147 -26.93 -5.70 -15.47
C MET A 147 -26.51 -5.92 -16.94
N ALA A 148 -27.47 -6.13 -17.82
CA ALA A 148 -27.21 -6.32 -19.25
C ALA A 148 -26.68 -5.05 -19.92
N ALA A 149 -27.12 -3.87 -19.47
CA ALA A 149 -26.63 -2.59 -19.98
C ALA A 149 -25.18 -2.34 -19.55
N VAL A 150 -24.85 -2.59 -18.27
CA VAL A 150 -23.50 -2.48 -17.74
C VAL A 150 -22.56 -3.45 -18.47
N SER A 151 -22.93 -4.73 -18.58
CA SER A 151 -22.14 -5.75 -19.27
C SER A 151 -21.80 -5.36 -20.72
N ARG A 152 -22.80 -4.90 -21.47
CA ARG A 152 -22.58 -4.47 -22.87
C ARG A 152 -21.76 -3.19 -22.98
N ALA A 153 -21.92 -2.23 -22.07
CA ALA A 153 -21.12 -1.02 -22.06
C ALA A 153 -19.64 -1.34 -21.76
N LEU A 154 -19.37 -2.21 -20.81
CA LEU A 154 -18.02 -2.62 -20.42
C LEU A 154 -17.29 -3.40 -21.52
N TYR A 155 -18.00 -4.06 -22.41
CA TYR A 155 -17.39 -4.68 -23.61
C TYR A 155 -16.68 -3.67 -24.50
N HIS A 156 -17.14 -2.42 -24.53
CA HIS A 156 -16.56 -1.32 -25.31
C HIS A 156 -15.54 -0.49 -24.53
N ALA A 157 -15.45 -0.65 -23.21
CA ALA A 157 -14.53 0.11 -22.37
C ALA A 157 -13.16 -0.59 -22.29
N ILE A 158 -12.11 0.14 -22.63
CA ILE A 158 -10.72 -0.31 -22.52
C ILE A 158 -10.11 0.38 -21.30
N GLY A 159 -9.50 -0.37 -20.40
CA GLY A 159 -8.82 0.18 -19.22
C GLY A 159 -9.13 -0.61 -17.93
N ALA A 160 -8.78 0.02 -16.80
CA ALA A 160 -9.01 -0.52 -15.47
C ALA A 160 -10.26 0.11 -14.85
N TYR A 161 -11.09 -0.70 -14.19
CA TYR A 161 -12.27 -0.18 -13.49
C TYR A 161 -12.70 -1.05 -12.30
N ALA A 162 -13.17 -0.38 -11.26
CA ALA A 162 -14.11 -0.89 -10.29
C ALA A 162 -15.30 0.07 -10.26
N ILE A 163 -16.48 -0.41 -10.61
CA ILE A 163 -17.69 0.43 -10.70
C ILE A 163 -18.81 -0.09 -9.83
N VAL A 164 -19.61 0.83 -9.33
CA VAL A 164 -20.88 0.55 -8.68
C VAL A 164 -21.93 1.45 -9.31
N VAL A 165 -22.98 0.84 -9.84
CA VAL A 165 -24.01 1.48 -10.64
C VAL A 165 -25.38 1.27 -10.04
N MET A 166 -26.18 2.32 -9.92
CA MET A 166 -27.59 2.26 -9.54
C MET A 166 -28.49 2.79 -10.65
N GLU A 167 -29.72 2.28 -10.70
CA GLU A 167 -30.80 2.78 -11.55
C GLU A 167 -31.92 3.40 -10.71
N CYS A 168 -32.60 4.44 -11.23
CA CYS A 168 -33.72 5.05 -10.51
C CYS A 168 -34.98 4.17 -10.50
N LYS A 169 -35.09 3.24 -11.44
CA LYS A 169 -36.25 2.36 -11.61
C LYS A 169 -36.44 1.40 -10.43
N ASP A 170 -35.35 0.90 -9.86
CA ASP A 170 -35.35 -0.08 -8.78
C ASP A 170 -34.43 0.39 -7.65
N SER A 171 -35.03 0.81 -6.53
CA SER A 171 -34.32 1.28 -5.34
C SER A 171 -33.77 0.14 -4.46
N SER A 172 -33.86 -1.10 -4.90
CA SER A 172 -33.30 -2.27 -4.22
C SER A 172 -32.16 -2.93 -5.00
N HIS A 173 -31.68 -2.31 -6.08
CA HIS A 173 -30.79 -2.91 -7.07
C HIS A 173 -29.51 -2.11 -7.27
N VAL A 174 -28.38 -2.81 -7.26
CA VAL A 174 -27.04 -2.28 -7.58
C VAL A 174 -26.28 -3.29 -8.43
N VAL A 175 -25.55 -2.80 -9.42
CA VAL A 175 -24.64 -3.62 -10.22
C VAL A 175 -23.20 -3.19 -9.96
N CYS A 176 -22.35 -4.18 -9.66
CA CYS A 176 -20.92 -4.01 -9.42
C CYS A 176 -20.12 -4.70 -10.52
N ALA A 177 -19.04 -4.09 -11.00
CA ALA A 177 -18.13 -4.76 -11.92
C ALA A 177 -16.69 -4.38 -11.65
N ARG A 178 -15.76 -5.30 -11.96
CA ARG A 178 -14.34 -5.12 -11.69
C ARG A 178 -13.46 -5.58 -12.85
N LYS A 179 -12.39 -4.79 -13.10
CA LYS A 179 -11.21 -5.16 -13.90
C LYS A 179 -10.02 -4.35 -13.41
N ALA A 180 -8.98 -5.00 -12.92
CA ALA A 180 -7.72 -4.43 -12.42
C ALA A 180 -7.82 -3.50 -11.19
N SER A 181 -8.98 -2.94 -10.83
CA SER A 181 -9.20 -2.13 -9.62
C SER A 181 -9.96 -2.94 -8.56
N PRO A 182 -9.61 -2.89 -7.27
CA PRO A 182 -10.22 -3.75 -6.24
C PRO A 182 -11.68 -3.38 -5.95
N LEU A 183 -12.51 -4.42 -5.76
CA LEU A 183 -13.89 -4.32 -5.31
C LEU A 183 -14.29 -5.55 -4.49
N VAL A 184 -14.94 -5.31 -3.35
CA VAL A 184 -15.39 -6.35 -2.42
C VAL A 184 -16.83 -6.09 -1.99
N ILE A 185 -17.59 -7.17 -1.81
CA ILE A 185 -18.98 -7.12 -1.35
C ILE A 185 -19.07 -7.84 0.00
N GLY A 186 -19.44 -7.11 1.06
CA GLY A 186 -19.77 -7.67 2.36
C GLY A 186 -21.21 -8.16 2.38
N VAL A 187 -21.44 -9.29 3.01
CA VAL A 187 -22.75 -9.95 3.07
C VAL A 187 -23.15 -10.11 4.54
N SER A 188 -24.33 -9.60 4.94
CA SER A 188 -24.86 -9.83 6.30
C SER A 188 -25.10 -11.32 6.55
N GLU A 189 -25.26 -11.73 7.82
CA GLU A 189 -25.48 -13.13 8.17
C GLU A 189 -26.77 -13.71 7.57
N ASP A 190 -27.80 -12.88 7.47
CA ASP A 190 -29.11 -13.20 6.94
C ASP A 190 -29.30 -12.90 5.44
N ASN A 191 -28.26 -12.45 4.75
CA ASN A 191 -28.26 -12.03 3.34
C ASN A 191 -29.26 -10.91 3.02
N THR A 192 -29.68 -10.10 4.00
CA THR A 192 -30.61 -8.99 3.78
C THR A 192 -29.92 -7.66 3.48
N GLU A 193 -28.64 -7.52 3.86
CA GLU A 193 -27.86 -6.31 3.67
C GLU A 193 -26.55 -6.62 2.97
N TYR A 194 -26.17 -5.72 2.06
CA TYR A 194 -24.90 -5.78 1.32
C TYR A 194 -24.13 -4.48 1.49
N PHE A 195 -22.83 -4.63 1.70
CA PHE A 195 -21.86 -3.56 1.86
C PHE A 195 -20.86 -3.65 0.72
N ILE A 196 -20.66 -2.61 -0.03
CA ILE A 196 -19.76 -2.61 -1.17
C ILE A 196 -18.58 -1.68 -0.83
N GLY A 197 -17.35 -2.07 -1.15
CA GLY A 197 -16.19 -1.26 -0.88
C GLY A 197 -15.02 -1.56 -1.80
N SER A 198 -14.16 -0.57 -1.99
CA SER A 198 -12.87 -0.78 -2.66
C SER A 198 -11.86 -1.56 -1.80
N ASP A 199 -12.11 -1.67 -0.50
CA ASP A 199 -11.54 -2.67 0.41
C ASP A 199 -12.55 -3.01 1.52
N ALA A 200 -12.19 -3.98 2.37
CA ALA A 200 -13.11 -4.49 3.40
C ALA A 200 -13.25 -3.57 4.64
N THR A 201 -12.40 -2.56 4.79
CA THR A 201 -12.36 -1.69 5.98
C THR A 201 -13.71 -1.07 6.34
N PRO A 202 -14.49 -0.51 5.39
CA PRO A 202 -15.79 0.12 5.69
C PRO A 202 -16.86 -0.85 6.20
N MET A 203 -16.71 -2.14 5.97
CA MET A 203 -17.75 -3.13 6.27
C MET A 203 -17.45 -4.01 7.48
N VAL A 204 -16.24 -4.00 8.02
CA VAL A 204 -15.79 -4.90 9.11
C VAL A 204 -16.63 -4.79 10.37
N GLU A 205 -17.20 -3.62 10.67
CA GLU A 205 -18.11 -3.42 11.81
C GLU A 205 -19.48 -4.08 11.61
N TYR A 206 -19.86 -4.33 10.37
CA TYR A 206 -21.20 -4.81 10.00
C TYR A 206 -21.20 -6.28 9.63
N THR A 207 -20.13 -6.73 8.97
CA THR A 207 -19.98 -8.14 8.58
C THR A 207 -18.51 -8.53 8.42
N LYS A 208 -18.23 -9.81 8.70
CA LYS A 208 -16.95 -10.45 8.42
C LYS A 208 -16.99 -11.32 7.16
N ARG A 209 -18.18 -11.51 6.59
CA ARG A 209 -18.42 -12.33 5.39
C ARG A 209 -18.28 -11.45 4.15
N VAL A 210 -17.32 -11.76 3.28
CA VAL A 210 -17.03 -10.96 2.09
C VAL A 210 -16.86 -11.82 0.83
N VAL A 211 -17.24 -11.25 -0.30
CA VAL A 211 -17.02 -11.78 -1.64
C VAL A 211 -16.08 -10.81 -2.35
N TYR A 212 -14.88 -11.28 -2.73
CA TYR A 212 -13.97 -10.55 -3.59
C TYR A 212 -14.31 -10.84 -5.04
N LEU A 213 -14.57 -9.81 -5.83
CA LEU A 213 -14.72 -9.98 -7.27
C LEU A 213 -13.36 -10.24 -7.90
N ASP A 214 -13.32 -11.13 -8.88
CA ASP A 214 -12.16 -11.33 -9.75
C ASP A 214 -12.25 -10.45 -10.99
N ASP A 215 -11.14 -10.32 -11.71
CA ASP A 215 -11.08 -9.46 -12.91
C ASP A 215 -12.02 -9.99 -13.99
N GLY A 216 -12.80 -9.06 -14.57
CA GLY A 216 -13.81 -9.41 -15.57
C GLY A 216 -15.09 -10.01 -14.99
N GLN A 217 -15.36 -9.87 -13.69
CA GLN A 217 -16.62 -10.26 -13.09
C GLN A 217 -17.59 -9.08 -12.93
N ILE A 218 -18.87 -9.40 -13.04
CA ILE A 218 -19.98 -8.50 -12.77
C ILE A 218 -20.96 -9.17 -11.78
N ALA A 219 -21.32 -8.43 -10.73
CA ALA A 219 -22.25 -8.87 -9.71
C ALA A 219 -23.56 -8.05 -9.78
N ASP A 220 -24.67 -8.75 -9.86
CA ASP A 220 -26.02 -8.21 -9.69
C ASP A 220 -26.42 -8.42 -8.22
N VAL A 221 -26.62 -7.32 -7.49
CA VAL A 221 -26.89 -7.32 -6.06
C VAL A 221 -28.25 -6.70 -5.79
N ARG A 222 -29.16 -7.51 -5.22
CA ARG A 222 -30.52 -7.09 -4.85
C ARG A 222 -30.78 -7.34 -3.39
N ARG A 223 -31.53 -6.44 -2.77
CA ARG A 223 -31.94 -6.62 -1.37
C ARG A 223 -32.74 -7.91 -1.20
N GLY A 224 -32.27 -8.78 -0.28
CA GLY A 224 -32.95 -10.02 0.05
C GLY A 224 -32.87 -11.15 -0.98
N GLU A 225 -31.99 -11.00 -1.98
CA GLU A 225 -31.68 -12.02 -2.96
C GLU A 225 -30.20 -12.39 -2.87
N ASP A 226 -29.84 -13.59 -3.28
CA ASP A 226 -28.42 -13.99 -3.38
C ASP A 226 -27.71 -13.21 -4.50
N ILE A 227 -26.41 -12.98 -4.30
CA ILE A 227 -25.59 -12.30 -5.32
C ILE A 227 -25.56 -13.15 -6.60
N ASN A 228 -25.97 -12.57 -7.72
CA ASN A 228 -25.79 -13.18 -9.03
C ASN A 228 -24.47 -12.70 -9.64
N LEU A 229 -23.49 -13.59 -9.75
CA LEU A 229 -22.14 -13.32 -10.25
C LEU A 229 -21.92 -13.98 -11.61
N ILE A 230 -21.49 -13.21 -12.60
CA ILE A 230 -21.16 -13.74 -13.94
C ILE A 230 -19.79 -13.23 -14.43
N ASN A 231 -19.19 -13.96 -15.33
CA ASN A 231 -17.99 -13.55 -16.07
C ASN A 231 -18.40 -12.71 -17.29
N LEU A 232 -17.74 -11.56 -17.49
CA LEU A 232 -18.01 -10.66 -18.62
C LEU A 232 -17.58 -11.25 -19.97
N SER A 233 -16.60 -12.16 -19.99
CA SER A 233 -16.03 -12.74 -21.22
C SER A 233 -17.00 -13.63 -21.98
N ASP A 234 -17.79 -14.44 -21.26
CA ASP A 234 -18.65 -15.48 -21.82
C ASP A 234 -20.06 -15.54 -21.22
N HIS A 235 -20.36 -14.60 -20.31
CA HIS A 235 -21.62 -14.54 -19.55
C HIS A 235 -21.94 -15.82 -18.75
N SER A 236 -20.95 -16.65 -18.47
CA SER A 236 -21.13 -17.83 -17.61
C SER A 236 -21.34 -17.41 -16.16
N ALA A 237 -22.15 -18.18 -15.43
CA ALA A 237 -22.29 -18.00 -13.98
C ALA A 237 -20.93 -18.29 -13.31
N ALA A 238 -20.57 -17.44 -12.34
CA ALA A 238 -19.38 -17.61 -11.52
C ALA A 238 -19.79 -17.98 -10.08
N ASP A 239 -18.94 -18.78 -9.41
CA ASP A 239 -19.18 -19.19 -8.04
C ASP A 239 -19.02 -18.01 -7.06
N VAL A 240 -20.00 -17.81 -6.19
CA VAL A 240 -19.94 -16.82 -5.12
C VAL A 240 -19.15 -17.40 -3.94
N ASN A 241 -17.87 -17.07 -3.86
CA ASN A 241 -16.97 -17.56 -2.82
C ASN A 241 -16.94 -16.58 -1.63
N VAL A 242 -17.77 -16.86 -0.60
CA VAL A 242 -17.81 -16.06 0.63
C VAL A 242 -16.62 -16.43 1.51
N LYS A 243 -15.77 -15.44 1.81
CA LYS A 243 -14.61 -15.57 2.71
C LYS A 243 -14.87 -14.86 4.03
N GLU A 244 -14.30 -15.38 5.10
CA GLU A 244 -14.34 -14.73 6.41
C GLU A 244 -13.07 -13.88 6.61
N ILE A 245 -13.23 -12.61 7.01
CA ILE A 245 -12.13 -11.69 7.28
C ILE A 245 -11.96 -11.49 8.79
N ASN A 246 -10.71 -11.59 9.25
CA ASN A 246 -10.31 -11.31 10.63
C ASN A 246 -9.57 -9.97 10.71
N LEU A 247 -10.31 -8.84 10.64
CA LEU A 247 -9.76 -7.51 10.89
C LEU A 247 -10.20 -7.02 12.27
N ASP A 248 -9.23 -6.55 13.07
CA ASP A 248 -9.51 -5.96 14.38
C ASP A 248 -9.86 -4.47 14.20
N ILE A 249 -11.08 -4.09 14.59
CA ILE A 249 -11.57 -2.70 14.53
C ILE A 249 -10.70 -1.76 15.40
N ALA A 250 -10.20 -2.24 16.53
CA ALA A 250 -9.31 -1.45 17.38
C ALA A 250 -8.00 -1.07 16.66
N ALA A 251 -7.55 -1.89 15.71
CA ALA A 251 -6.36 -1.60 14.90
C ALA A 251 -6.55 -0.41 13.94
N LEU A 252 -7.80 -0.09 13.59
CA LEU A 252 -8.16 1.04 12.72
C LEU A 252 -8.23 2.40 13.47
N SER A 253 -8.16 2.40 14.80
CA SER A 253 -8.18 3.63 15.60
C SER A 253 -6.77 4.17 15.83
N LYS A 254 -6.64 5.48 16.12
CA LYS A 254 -5.35 6.09 16.48
C LYS A 254 -4.82 5.66 17.85
N GLY A 255 -5.63 5.00 18.68
CA GLY A 255 -5.20 4.46 19.97
C GLY A 255 -4.61 5.49 20.95
N GLY A 256 -5.09 6.75 20.92
CA GLY A 256 -4.60 7.85 21.75
C GLY A 256 -3.43 8.66 21.14
N TYR A 257 -2.88 8.23 20.03
CA TYR A 257 -1.86 8.99 19.29
C TYR A 257 -2.48 10.14 18.47
N PRO A 258 -1.76 11.26 18.25
CA PRO A 258 -2.29 12.38 17.46
C PRO A 258 -2.43 12.02 15.97
N HIS A 259 -1.57 11.14 15.44
CA HIS A 259 -1.53 10.75 14.04
C HIS A 259 -1.35 9.22 13.89
N TYR A 260 -1.82 8.67 12.76
CA TYR A 260 -1.60 7.25 12.42
C TYR A 260 -0.13 6.92 12.25
N MET A 261 0.64 7.77 11.57
CA MET A 261 2.06 7.51 11.31
C MET A 261 2.85 7.28 12.62
N ILE A 262 2.68 8.13 13.63
CA ILE A 262 3.41 7.93 14.90
C ILE A 262 2.94 6.67 15.63
N LYS A 263 1.63 6.37 15.64
CA LYS A 263 1.12 5.09 16.15
C LYS A 263 1.78 3.91 15.44
N GLU A 264 1.86 3.95 14.10
CA GLU A 264 2.41 2.88 13.28
C GLU A 264 3.92 2.72 13.48
N ILE A 265 4.65 3.80 13.77
CA ILE A 265 6.05 3.75 14.19
C ILE A 265 6.17 3.03 15.55
N PHE A 266 5.32 3.36 16.52
CA PHE A 266 5.32 2.72 17.85
C PHE A 266 4.73 1.30 17.85
N ASP A 267 3.93 0.94 16.85
CA ASP A 267 3.40 -0.41 16.68
C ASP A 267 4.47 -1.42 16.18
N GLN A 268 5.59 -0.97 15.64
CA GLN A 268 6.59 -1.84 14.97
C GLN A 268 7.08 -3.00 15.83
N PRO A 269 7.39 -2.85 17.13
CA PRO A 269 7.81 -3.99 17.95
C PRO A 269 6.77 -5.10 18.00
N ARG A 270 5.49 -4.74 18.15
CA ARG A 270 4.36 -5.68 18.13
C ARG A 270 4.21 -6.33 16.76
N CYS A 271 4.21 -5.51 15.71
CA CYS A 271 4.05 -5.96 14.33
C CYS A 271 5.13 -6.96 13.91
N MET A 272 6.38 -6.76 14.35
CA MET A 272 7.47 -7.70 14.08
C MET A 272 7.27 -9.03 14.82
N ARG A 273 6.82 -9.01 16.09
CA ARG A 273 6.45 -10.24 16.81
C ARG A 273 5.34 -10.98 16.09
N ASP A 274 4.31 -10.26 15.61
CA ASP A 274 3.21 -10.85 14.86
C ASP A 274 3.68 -11.44 13.51
N CYS A 275 4.59 -10.74 12.82
CA CYS A 275 5.22 -11.21 11.58
C CYS A 275 6.00 -12.52 11.76
N MET A 276 6.69 -12.68 12.89
CA MET A 276 7.50 -13.87 13.20
C MET A 276 6.70 -14.99 13.89
N ARG A 277 5.48 -14.72 14.38
CA ARG A 277 4.66 -15.68 15.13
C ARG A 277 4.44 -16.97 14.37
N GLY A 278 4.84 -18.10 14.95
CA GLY A 278 4.75 -19.43 14.33
C GLY A 278 5.69 -19.66 13.16
N ARG A 279 6.56 -18.69 12.85
CA ARG A 279 7.54 -18.76 11.75
C ARG A 279 8.97 -18.91 12.26
N ILE A 280 9.31 -18.31 13.39
CA ILE A 280 10.54 -18.59 14.14
C ILE A 280 10.09 -19.29 15.40
N VAL A 281 10.43 -20.57 15.54
CA VAL A 281 10.04 -21.41 16.67
C VAL A 281 11.27 -21.96 17.38
N ARG A 282 11.19 -22.11 18.70
CA ARG A 282 12.16 -22.88 19.48
C ARG A 282 11.71 -24.32 19.54
N VAL A 283 12.58 -25.21 19.12
CA VAL A 283 12.36 -26.65 19.14
C VAL A 283 13.32 -27.28 20.16
N ARG A 284 12.81 -28.20 20.99
CA ARG A 284 13.66 -28.98 21.88
C ARG A 284 14.21 -30.21 21.17
N ASP A 285 15.49 -30.49 21.35
CA ASP A 285 16.08 -31.69 20.80
C ASP A 285 15.44 -32.94 21.38
N TYR A 286 15.36 -34.00 20.60
CA TYR A 286 14.84 -35.29 21.06
C TYR A 286 15.59 -35.84 22.26
N SER A 287 16.86 -35.46 22.46
CA SER A 287 17.67 -35.80 23.64
C SER A 287 17.28 -35.05 24.90
N GLY A 288 16.46 -34.00 24.80
CA GLY A 288 16.06 -33.14 25.93
C GLY A 288 17.16 -32.20 26.45
N ASN A 289 18.36 -32.20 25.85
CA ASN A 289 19.53 -31.49 26.35
C ASN A 289 19.84 -30.16 25.66
N GLY A 290 19.04 -29.77 24.65
CA GLY A 290 19.24 -28.52 23.90
C GLY A 290 17.95 -27.98 23.31
N GLU A 291 17.98 -26.67 23.00
CA GLU A 291 16.95 -25.98 22.21
C GLU A 291 17.62 -25.30 21.03
N HIS A 292 16.98 -25.36 19.88
CA HIS A 292 17.41 -24.65 18.66
C HIS A 292 16.26 -23.91 17.99
N TYR A 293 16.57 -22.96 17.14
CA TYR A 293 15.56 -22.23 16.35
C TYR A 293 15.33 -22.92 15.00
N GLU A 294 14.08 -22.93 14.56
CA GLU A 294 13.70 -23.30 13.21
C GLU A 294 12.84 -22.20 12.55
N VAL A 295 13.07 -21.97 11.25
CA VAL A 295 12.25 -21.06 10.44
C VAL A 295 11.27 -21.87 9.61
N HIS A 296 9.98 -21.67 9.88
CA HIS A 296 8.88 -22.33 9.18
C HIS A 296 8.12 -21.34 8.30
N LEU A 297 8.26 -21.48 6.98
CA LEU A 297 7.55 -20.66 6.00
C LEU A 297 6.70 -21.59 5.12
N SER A 298 5.37 -21.55 5.32
CA SER A 298 4.42 -22.40 4.59
C SER A 298 4.48 -22.19 3.08
N ALA A 299 4.80 -20.98 2.63
CA ALA A 299 5.00 -20.64 1.23
C ALA A 299 6.12 -21.46 0.54
N LEU A 300 7.08 -21.98 1.31
CA LEU A 300 8.16 -22.80 0.77
C LEU A 300 7.76 -24.26 0.56
N LYS A 301 6.68 -24.75 1.18
CA LYS A 301 6.33 -26.18 1.22
C LYS A 301 6.34 -26.87 -0.15
N ASN A 302 5.73 -26.23 -1.15
CA ASN A 302 5.60 -26.79 -2.50
C ASN A 302 6.63 -26.23 -3.49
N PHE A 303 7.30 -25.15 -3.17
CA PHE A 303 8.17 -24.39 -4.08
C PHE A 303 9.64 -24.39 -3.66
N LYS A 304 9.98 -24.97 -2.49
CA LYS A 304 11.34 -24.99 -1.94
C LYS A 304 12.37 -25.50 -2.95
N ALA A 305 12.06 -26.60 -3.66
CA ALA A 305 12.97 -27.17 -4.65
C ALA A 305 13.25 -26.22 -5.83
N LYS A 306 12.26 -25.45 -6.28
CA LYS A 306 12.42 -24.47 -7.36
C LYS A 306 13.22 -23.26 -6.87
N LEU A 307 12.92 -22.76 -5.67
CA LEU A 307 13.65 -21.65 -5.03
C LEU A 307 15.13 -22.00 -4.77
N ILE A 308 15.42 -23.22 -4.32
CA ILE A 308 16.81 -23.70 -4.11
C ILE A 308 17.58 -23.83 -5.43
N ARG A 309 16.90 -24.17 -6.53
CA ARG A 309 17.52 -24.32 -7.86
C ARG A 309 17.66 -22.98 -8.58
N ALA A 310 16.98 -21.94 -8.13
CA ALA A 310 17.06 -20.63 -8.74
C ALA A 310 18.51 -20.13 -8.76
N ARG A 311 18.96 -19.69 -9.92
CA ARG A 311 20.27 -19.05 -10.09
C ARG A 311 20.18 -17.54 -10.10
N HIS A 312 18.99 -17.04 -10.34
CA HIS A 312 18.70 -15.63 -10.43
C HIS A 312 17.35 -15.32 -9.77
N VAL A 313 17.33 -14.30 -8.95
CA VAL A 313 16.13 -13.77 -8.30
C VAL A 313 15.96 -12.32 -8.75
N ILE A 314 14.77 -11.95 -9.18
CA ILE A 314 14.41 -10.58 -9.53
C ILE A 314 13.40 -10.09 -8.51
N ILE A 315 13.67 -9.00 -7.83
CA ILE A 315 12.73 -8.36 -6.90
C ILE A 315 12.09 -7.18 -7.61
N VAL A 316 10.76 -7.14 -7.71
CA VAL A 316 9.99 -6.05 -8.32
C VAL A 316 9.11 -5.37 -7.28
N ALA A 317 9.22 -4.06 -7.18
CA ALA A 317 8.47 -3.26 -6.20
C ALA A 317 8.47 -1.77 -6.54
N CYS A 318 7.69 -0.97 -5.77
CA CYS A 318 7.63 0.48 -5.87
C CYS A 318 7.94 1.12 -4.51
N GLY A 319 8.57 2.31 -4.50
CA GLY A 319 8.76 3.15 -3.32
C GLY A 319 9.44 2.43 -2.15
N THR A 320 8.85 2.53 -0.96
CA THR A 320 9.33 1.89 0.28
C THR A 320 9.56 0.38 0.13
N SER A 321 8.69 -0.31 -0.62
CA SER A 321 8.84 -1.75 -0.89
C SER A 321 10.05 -2.05 -1.78
N TRP A 322 10.41 -1.15 -2.70
CA TRP A 322 11.63 -1.27 -3.50
C TRP A 322 12.87 -1.11 -2.62
N HIS A 323 12.88 -0.18 -1.65
CA HIS A 323 13.97 -0.06 -0.66
C HIS A 323 14.10 -1.32 0.21
N ALA A 324 12.98 -1.92 0.62
CA ALA A 324 13.01 -3.22 1.30
C ALA A 324 13.60 -4.32 0.39
N GLY A 325 13.28 -4.28 -0.91
CA GLY A 325 13.86 -5.16 -1.93
C GLY A 325 15.37 -5.06 -2.05
N LEU A 326 15.94 -3.84 -1.97
CA LEU A 326 17.39 -3.63 -1.95
C LEU A 326 18.08 -4.28 -0.73
N ILE A 327 17.40 -4.26 0.44
CA ILE A 327 17.88 -4.98 1.63
C ILE A 327 17.77 -6.49 1.38
N GLY A 328 16.64 -6.93 0.80
CA GLY A 328 16.42 -8.33 0.41
C GLY A 328 17.50 -8.87 -0.53
N LYS A 329 17.96 -8.04 -1.48
CA LYS A 329 19.11 -8.36 -2.33
C LYS A 329 20.34 -8.68 -1.49
N HIS A 330 20.73 -7.79 -0.59
CA HIS A 330 21.90 -8.02 0.26
C HIS A 330 21.75 -9.28 1.13
N LEU A 331 20.55 -9.53 1.68
CA LEU A 331 20.27 -10.71 2.50
C LEU A 331 20.41 -12.01 1.69
N ILE A 332 19.76 -12.09 0.53
CA ILE A 332 19.75 -13.29 -0.31
C ILE A 332 21.13 -13.53 -0.91
N GLU A 333 21.81 -12.49 -1.43
CA GLU A 333 23.16 -12.63 -1.99
C GLU A 333 24.17 -13.07 -0.93
N GLN A 334 24.07 -12.55 0.29
CA GLN A 334 25.00 -12.89 1.39
C GLN A 334 24.73 -14.29 1.94
N MET A 335 23.47 -14.63 2.23
CA MET A 335 23.11 -15.87 2.89
C MET A 335 22.91 -17.06 1.94
N CYS A 336 22.37 -16.81 0.73
CA CYS A 336 22.02 -17.87 -0.21
C CYS A 336 23.02 -17.99 -1.37
N ARG A 337 23.89 -17.00 -1.59
CA ARG A 337 24.85 -16.94 -2.73
C ARG A 337 24.15 -17.00 -4.10
N ILE A 338 22.90 -16.53 -4.17
CA ILE A 338 22.12 -16.41 -5.41
C ILE A 338 22.18 -14.95 -5.87
N ARG A 339 22.41 -14.72 -7.17
CA ARG A 339 22.36 -13.38 -7.77
C ARG A 339 20.97 -12.79 -7.66
N VAL A 340 20.88 -11.50 -7.25
CA VAL A 340 19.60 -10.78 -7.12
C VAL A 340 19.67 -9.45 -7.88
N GLU A 341 18.66 -9.20 -8.69
CA GLU A 341 18.36 -7.89 -9.27
C GLU A 341 17.16 -7.27 -8.58
N VAL A 342 17.12 -5.93 -8.48
CA VAL A 342 16.00 -5.22 -7.87
C VAL A 342 15.55 -4.13 -8.81
N GLU A 343 14.35 -4.26 -9.33
CA GLU A 343 13.81 -3.39 -10.35
C GLU A 343 12.60 -2.59 -9.84
N TYR A 344 12.47 -1.36 -10.29
CA TYR A 344 11.19 -0.68 -10.17
C TYR A 344 10.14 -1.42 -11.01
N ALA A 345 8.99 -1.74 -10.42
CA ALA A 345 7.96 -2.50 -11.13
C ALA A 345 7.45 -1.77 -12.38
N SER A 346 7.38 -0.42 -12.34
CA SER A 346 7.08 0.42 -13.50
C SER A 346 8.07 0.25 -14.65
N GLU A 347 9.37 0.24 -14.35
CA GLU A 347 10.42 0.10 -15.37
C GLU A 347 10.51 -1.33 -15.89
N PHE A 348 10.43 -2.33 -15.00
CA PHE A 348 10.43 -3.74 -15.35
C PHE A 348 9.39 -4.07 -16.42
N ARG A 349 8.20 -3.50 -16.30
CA ARG A 349 7.09 -3.72 -17.22
C ARG A 349 7.44 -3.32 -18.67
N TYR A 350 8.17 -2.22 -18.87
CA TYR A 350 8.44 -1.64 -20.19
C TYR A 350 9.84 -1.89 -20.74
N SER A 351 10.78 -2.35 -19.92
CA SER A 351 12.19 -2.58 -20.31
C SER A 351 12.40 -3.85 -21.15
N ASN A 352 11.34 -4.65 -21.41
CA ASN A 352 11.48 -6.00 -22.02
C ASN A 352 12.53 -6.84 -21.28
N PRO A 353 12.34 -7.10 -19.97
CA PRO A 353 13.35 -7.71 -19.13
C PRO A 353 13.72 -9.12 -19.58
N VAL A 354 14.97 -9.48 -19.37
CA VAL A 354 15.43 -10.87 -19.57
C VAL A 354 15.01 -11.66 -18.35
N VAL A 355 14.00 -12.51 -18.54
CA VAL A 355 13.47 -13.41 -17.52
C VAL A 355 13.44 -14.80 -18.09
N GLU A 356 14.10 -15.73 -17.41
CA GLU A 356 14.17 -17.14 -17.80
C GLU A 356 13.16 -17.98 -17.00
N LYS A 357 12.82 -19.16 -17.52
CA LYS A 357 11.84 -20.07 -16.91
C LYS A 357 12.22 -20.54 -15.50
N ASP A 358 13.52 -20.58 -15.20
CA ASP A 358 14.05 -21.00 -13.90
C ASP A 358 14.32 -19.81 -12.94
N ASP A 359 14.01 -18.58 -13.35
CA ASP A 359 14.08 -17.41 -12.49
C ASP A 359 12.94 -17.38 -11.47
N VAL A 360 13.20 -16.70 -10.38
CA VAL A 360 12.19 -16.40 -9.36
C VAL A 360 11.98 -14.89 -9.29
N VAL A 361 10.75 -14.45 -9.49
CA VAL A 361 10.38 -13.05 -9.33
C VAL A 361 9.70 -12.85 -7.98
N ILE A 362 10.27 -12.02 -7.11
CA ILE A 362 9.69 -11.67 -5.81
C ILE A 362 9.00 -10.31 -5.94
N ALA A 363 7.68 -10.29 -5.80
CA ALA A 363 6.87 -9.08 -5.82
C ALA A 363 6.58 -8.60 -4.40
N ILE A 364 6.96 -7.36 -4.08
CA ILE A 364 6.76 -6.79 -2.74
C ILE A 364 5.77 -5.63 -2.82
N SER A 365 4.70 -5.68 -2.00
CA SER A 365 3.72 -4.59 -1.92
C SER A 365 3.06 -4.53 -0.54
N GLN A 366 2.93 -3.33 0.02
CA GLN A 366 2.19 -3.11 1.26
C GLN A 366 0.69 -3.35 1.03
N SER A 367 0.08 -2.66 0.07
CA SER A 367 -1.36 -2.77 -0.22
C SER A 367 -1.73 -4.09 -0.90
N GLY A 368 -0.81 -4.65 -1.69
CA GLY A 368 -1.10 -5.76 -2.60
C GLY A 368 -1.98 -5.37 -3.80
N GLU A 369 -2.12 -4.06 -4.07
CA GLU A 369 -2.98 -3.52 -5.13
C GLU A 369 -2.24 -2.54 -6.05
N THR A 370 -0.90 -2.47 -5.99
CA THR A 370 -0.09 -1.56 -6.80
C THR A 370 -0.14 -1.99 -8.27
N ALA A 371 -0.63 -1.12 -9.16
CA ALA A 371 -0.87 -1.43 -10.57
C ALA A 371 0.41 -1.90 -11.29
N ASP A 372 1.51 -1.15 -11.15
CA ASP A 372 2.79 -1.52 -11.78
C ASP A 372 3.30 -2.87 -11.30
N THR A 373 3.16 -3.16 -9.99
CA THR A 373 3.59 -4.45 -9.43
C THR A 373 2.73 -5.61 -9.96
N LEU A 374 1.41 -5.40 -10.12
CA LEU A 374 0.52 -6.39 -10.75
C LEU A 374 0.91 -6.66 -12.21
N ALA A 375 1.19 -5.60 -12.98
CA ALA A 375 1.60 -5.74 -14.37
C ALA A 375 2.97 -6.45 -14.50
N ALA A 376 3.92 -6.15 -13.59
CA ALA A 376 5.21 -6.84 -13.53
C ALA A 376 5.04 -8.34 -13.22
N ILE A 377 4.12 -8.72 -12.32
CA ILE A 377 3.77 -10.11 -12.01
C ILE A 377 3.24 -10.83 -13.26
N GLN A 378 2.29 -10.20 -13.97
CA GLN A 378 1.70 -10.79 -15.18
C GLN A 378 2.78 -11.05 -16.25
N LEU A 379 3.63 -10.05 -16.52
CA LEU A 379 4.76 -10.20 -17.45
C LEU A 379 5.73 -11.32 -17.04
N ALA A 380 6.06 -11.42 -15.74
CA ALA A 380 6.94 -12.49 -15.23
C ALA A 380 6.33 -13.89 -15.42
N LYS A 381 5.03 -14.03 -15.18
CA LYS A 381 4.28 -15.28 -15.41
C LYS A 381 4.21 -15.64 -16.89
N GLU A 382 3.96 -14.69 -17.78
CA GLU A 382 3.99 -14.89 -19.24
C GLU A 382 5.34 -15.41 -19.72
N LYS A 383 6.44 -14.94 -19.12
CA LYS A 383 7.81 -15.43 -19.38
C LYS A 383 8.13 -16.76 -18.70
N GLY A 384 7.24 -17.29 -17.85
CA GLY A 384 7.34 -18.60 -17.21
C GLY A 384 8.12 -18.64 -15.90
N ALA A 385 8.47 -17.50 -15.31
CA ALA A 385 9.10 -17.43 -14.00
C ALA A 385 8.15 -17.87 -12.86
N LEU A 386 8.72 -18.32 -11.74
CA LEU A 386 7.98 -18.48 -10.50
C LEU A 386 7.79 -17.11 -9.84
N VAL A 387 6.55 -16.73 -9.54
CA VAL A 387 6.27 -15.47 -8.86
C VAL A 387 5.93 -15.69 -7.39
N PHE A 388 6.72 -15.05 -6.51
CA PHE A 388 6.60 -15.11 -5.06
C PHE A 388 6.13 -13.77 -4.51
N GLY A 389 5.04 -13.72 -3.74
CA GLY A 389 4.48 -12.50 -3.18
C GLY A 389 4.91 -12.23 -1.74
N ILE A 390 5.29 -10.99 -1.41
CA ILE A 390 5.45 -10.51 -0.03
C ILE A 390 4.50 -9.33 0.14
N VAL A 391 3.35 -9.55 0.79
CA VAL A 391 2.26 -8.57 0.84
C VAL A 391 1.68 -8.43 2.25
N ASN A 392 1.07 -7.28 2.55
CA ASN A 392 0.34 -7.11 3.80
C ASN A 392 -1.18 -7.32 3.62
N GLY A 393 -1.73 -6.86 2.49
CA GLY A 393 -3.16 -6.98 2.20
C GLY A 393 -3.59 -8.44 2.00
N VAL A 394 -4.29 -9.01 2.98
CA VAL A 394 -4.82 -10.37 2.90
C VAL A 394 -5.90 -10.43 1.81
N GLY A 395 -5.78 -11.38 0.87
CA GLY A 395 -6.72 -11.53 -0.23
C GLY A 395 -6.62 -10.46 -1.32
N SER A 396 -5.57 -9.63 -1.29
CA SER A 396 -5.30 -8.61 -2.31
C SER A 396 -5.03 -9.21 -3.69
N SER A 397 -5.09 -8.37 -4.72
CA SER A 397 -4.87 -8.79 -6.11
C SER A 397 -3.49 -9.43 -6.31
N ILE A 398 -2.42 -8.82 -5.79
CA ILE A 398 -1.06 -9.39 -5.85
C ILE A 398 -1.00 -10.74 -5.14
N ALA A 399 -1.65 -10.88 -3.96
CA ALA A 399 -1.66 -12.14 -3.24
C ALA A 399 -2.36 -13.27 -4.00
N ARG A 400 -3.38 -12.96 -4.80
CA ARG A 400 -4.09 -13.94 -5.64
C ARG A 400 -3.34 -14.28 -6.93
N GLU A 401 -2.64 -13.29 -7.50
CA GLU A 401 -1.91 -13.45 -8.77
C GLU A 401 -0.57 -14.15 -8.60
N THR A 402 0.03 -14.18 -7.42
CA THR A 402 1.31 -14.86 -7.18
C THR A 402 1.13 -16.37 -7.00
N ASP A 403 2.11 -17.18 -7.44
CA ASP A 403 2.06 -18.64 -7.32
C ASP A 403 2.15 -19.11 -5.87
N THR A 404 2.86 -18.34 -5.05
CA THR A 404 3.01 -18.53 -3.60
C THR A 404 3.44 -17.22 -2.95
N GLY A 405 3.38 -17.12 -1.63
CA GLY A 405 3.82 -15.90 -0.96
C GLY A 405 3.66 -15.91 0.55
N ILE A 406 4.05 -14.81 1.16
CA ILE A 406 4.04 -14.61 2.60
C ILE A 406 3.33 -13.29 2.91
N TYR A 407 2.33 -13.33 3.79
CA TYR A 407 1.77 -12.13 4.39
C TYR A 407 2.68 -11.61 5.51
N ILE A 408 2.94 -10.30 5.53
CA ILE A 408 3.80 -9.70 6.56
C ILE A 408 3.10 -9.51 7.92
N HIS A 409 1.78 -9.57 7.97
CA HIS A 409 0.95 -9.53 9.19
C HIS A 409 1.22 -8.34 10.12
N VAL A 410 1.51 -7.15 9.58
CA VAL A 410 1.71 -5.94 10.39
C VAL A 410 0.39 -5.20 10.69
N GLY A 411 -0.74 -5.78 10.28
CA GLY A 411 -2.06 -5.17 10.40
C GLY A 411 -2.26 -4.00 9.42
N PRO A 412 -3.42 -3.32 9.47
CA PRO A 412 -3.69 -2.16 8.63
C PRO A 412 -2.66 -1.05 8.84
N GLU A 413 -2.18 -0.44 7.76
CA GLU A 413 -1.31 0.72 7.76
C GLU A 413 -2.02 1.84 7.00
N ILE A 414 -2.39 2.91 7.73
CA ILE A 414 -3.29 3.97 7.27
C ILE A 414 -2.52 5.22 6.85
N GLY A 415 -1.46 5.58 7.60
CA GLY A 415 -0.58 6.69 7.23
C GLY A 415 -0.07 6.50 5.80
N VAL A 416 -0.15 7.55 4.95
CA VAL A 416 0.26 7.46 3.54
C VAL A 416 1.72 7.05 3.42
N ALA A 417 2.61 7.66 4.20
CA ALA A 417 4.01 7.28 4.28
C ALA A 417 4.15 5.95 5.05
N SER A 418 4.58 4.89 4.37
CA SER A 418 4.75 3.56 4.98
C SER A 418 5.88 3.53 6.02
N THR A 419 5.66 2.83 7.12
CA THR A 419 6.62 2.65 8.23
C THR A 419 6.74 1.20 8.65
N LYS A 420 5.73 0.65 9.32
CA LYS A 420 5.72 -0.74 9.83
C LYS A 420 5.67 -1.80 8.72
N ALA A 421 5.14 -1.47 7.54
CA ALA A 421 5.18 -2.37 6.40
C ALA A 421 6.62 -2.60 5.93
N PHE A 422 7.47 -1.57 5.92
CA PHE A 422 8.89 -1.70 5.59
C PHE A 422 9.59 -2.70 6.52
N THR A 423 9.48 -2.51 7.84
CA THR A 423 10.12 -3.42 8.81
C THR A 423 9.56 -4.84 8.73
N GLY A 424 8.26 -5.00 8.47
CA GLY A 424 7.65 -6.30 8.22
C GLY A 424 8.17 -6.98 6.95
N GLN A 425 8.32 -6.24 5.85
CA GLN A 425 8.89 -6.74 4.60
C GLN A 425 10.34 -7.18 4.78
N VAL A 426 11.17 -6.36 5.43
CA VAL A 426 12.57 -6.71 5.72
C VAL A 426 12.66 -7.94 6.64
N THR A 427 11.78 -8.06 7.64
CA THR A 427 11.71 -9.23 8.52
C THR A 427 11.39 -10.51 7.74
N VAL A 428 10.41 -10.46 6.82
CA VAL A 428 10.07 -11.62 5.97
C VAL A 428 11.22 -11.97 5.03
N LEU A 429 11.87 -10.97 4.43
CA LEU A 429 13.03 -11.19 3.56
C LEU A 429 14.20 -11.83 4.32
N ALA A 430 14.44 -11.42 5.58
CA ALA A 430 15.44 -12.04 6.43
C ALA A 430 15.11 -13.51 6.75
N MET A 431 13.86 -13.80 7.13
CA MET A 431 13.41 -15.19 7.37
C MET A 431 13.51 -16.04 6.10
N LEU A 432 13.15 -15.48 4.92
CA LEU A 432 13.26 -16.17 3.63
C LEU A 432 14.71 -16.49 3.30
N ALA A 433 15.62 -15.52 3.45
CA ALA A 433 17.05 -15.71 3.20
C ALA A 433 17.67 -16.74 4.16
N LEU A 434 17.29 -16.72 5.45
CA LEU A 434 17.71 -17.72 6.43
C LEU A 434 17.23 -19.13 6.05
N ALA A 435 15.95 -19.30 5.73
CA ALA A 435 15.38 -20.60 5.39
C ALA A 435 16.00 -21.19 4.12
N LEU A 436 16.29 -20.35 3.12
CA LEU A 436 16.94 -20.76 1.88
C LEU A 436 18.44 -21.01 2.09
N GLY A 437 19.16 -20.12 2.80
CA GLY A 437 20.58 -20.27 3.07
C GLY A 437 20.90 -21.54 3.87
N ASN A 438 20.08 -21.84 4.88
CA ASN A 438 20.17 -23.11 5.63
C ASN A 438 19.90 -24.32 4.71
N ALA A 439 18.87 -24.26 3.88
CA ALA A 439 18.53 -25.35 2.97
C ALA A 439 19.58 -25.57 1.86
N LEU A 440 20.31 -24.53 1.46
CA LEU A 440 21.42 -24.56 0.51
C LEU A 440 22.75 -24.99 1.16
N GLY A 441 22.85 -24.94 2.50
CA GLY A 441 24.11 -25.15 3.23
C GLY A 441 25.13 -24.03 2.98
N THR A 442 24.68 -22.82 2.66
CA THR A 442 25.53 -21.66 2.38
C THR A 442 25.80 -20.79 3.59
N ILE A 443 25.11 -21.03 4.68
CA ILE A 443 25.36 -20.46 6.01
C ILE A 443 25.63 -21.60 7.00
N THR A 444 26.44 -21.33 8.04
CA THR A 444 26.69 -22.30 9.10
C THR A 444 25.49 -22.40 10.06
N GLU A 445 25.40 -23.52 10.76
CA GLU A 445 24.36 -23.69 11.80
C GLU A 445 24.46 -22.61 12.89
N GLU A 446 25.68 -22.22 13.27
CA GLU A 446 25.92 -21.16 14.24
C GLU A 446 25.38 -19.81 13.75
N GLU A 447 25.68 -19.41 12.52
CA GLU A 447 25.15 -18.19 11.90
C GLU A 447 23.64 -18.21 11.80
N TYR A 448 23.07 -19.36 11.45
CA TYR A 448 21.62 -19.55 11.38
C TYR A 448 20.96 -19.36 12.74
N GLN A 449 21.45 -20.06 13.78
CA GLN A 449 20.91 -19.99 15.13
C GLN A 449 21.07 -18.59 15.75
N GLN A 450 22.23 -17.97 15.56
CA GLN A 450 22.51 -16.62 16.04
C GLN A 450 21.57 -15.59 15.38
N THR A 451 21.34 -15.70 14.07
CA THR A 451 20.48 -14.75 13.36
C THR A 451 19.00 -14.95 13.71
N CYS A 452 18.55 -16.20 13.88
CA CYS A 452 17.21 -16.49 14.37
C CYS A 452 16.98 -15.92 15.78
N HIS A 453 17.92 -16.13 16.69
CA HIS A 453 17.87 -15.54 18.03
C HIS A 453 17.80 -14.02 17.96
N GLU A 454 18.69 -13.40 17.20
CA GLU A 454 18.77 -11.95 17.07
C GLU A 454 17.48 -11.34 16.53
N LEU A 455 16.84 -11.98 15.53
CA LEU A 455 15.52 -11.57 15.05
C LEU A 455 14.46 -11.53 16.15
N THR A 456 14.49 -12.50 17.08
CA THR A 456 13.51 -12.55 18.18
C THR A 456 13.68 -11.43 19.20
N VAL A 457 14.86 -10.84 19.34
CA VAL A 457 15.15 -9.73 20.28
C VAL A 457 15.10 -8.34 19.63
N ILE A 458 15.09 -8.25 18.29
CA ILE A 458 14.94 -6.97 17.56
C ILE A 458 13.76 -6.13 18.07
N PRO A 459 12.54 -6.68 18.32
CA PRO A 459 11.43 -5.89 18.82
C PRO A 459 11.73 -5.15 20.13
N ASP A 460 12.50 -5.75 21.02
CA ASP A 460 12.88 -5.13 22.30
C ASP A 460 13.92 -4.02 22.09
N LYS A 461 14.85 -4.21 21.15
CA LYS A 461 15.80 -3.18 20.74
C LYS A 461 15.12 -1.99 20.08
N ILE A 462 14.05 -2.22 19.28
CA ILE A 462 13.23 -1.12 18.74
C ILE A 462 12.56 -0.34 19.87
N ASN A 463 12.04 -0.99 20.91
CA ASN A 463 11.47 -0.29 22.07
C ASN A 463 12.48 0.69 22.70
N GLN A 464 13.73 0.26 22.88
CA GLN A 464 14.80 1.14 23.41
C GLN A 464 15.04 2.38 22.51
N ILE A 465 14.96 2.22 21.18
CA ILE A 465 15.07 3.35 20.25
C ILE A 465 13.87 4.29 20.40
N LEU A 466 12.66 3.75 20.53
CA LEU A 466 11.42 4.54 20.67
C LEU A 466 11.41 5.39 21.96
N GLU A 467 12.11 4.98 23.02
CA GLU A 467 12.30 5.77 24.24
C GLU A 467 13.05 7.09 23.99
N GLN A 468 13.81 7.20 22.88
CA GLN A 468 14.49 8.42 22.47
C GLN A 468 13.60 9.43 21.73
N ASN A 469 12.28 9.20 21.71
CA ASN A 469 11.33 10.01 20.93
C ASN A 469 11.47 11.53 21.18
N ASP A 470 11.56 11.96 22.43
CA ASP A 470 11.66 13.39 22.77
C ASP A 470 12.99 13.98 22.31
N ARG A 471 14.10 13.25 22.44
CA ARG A 471 15.41 13.67 21.93
C ARG A 471 15.39 13.82 20.41
N ILE A 472 14.79 12.86 19.68
CA ILE A 472 14.69 12.93 18.22
C ILE A 472 13.80 14.12 17.80
N LYS A 473 12.76 14.41 18.59
CA LYS A 473 11.94 15.61 18.41
C LYS A 473 12.76 16.89 18.53
N GLU A 474 13.63 17.01 19.53
CA GLU A 474 14.53 18.17 19.67
C GLU A 474 15.48 18.30 18.45
N LEU A 475 16.06 17.18 18.01
CA LEU A 475 16.94 17.15 16.85
C LEU A 475 16.24 17.53 15.53
N SER A 476 14.92 17.36 15.44
CA SER A 476 14.15 17.76 14.27
C SER A 476 14.22 19.26 13.97
N ALA A 477 14.52 20.09 14.97
CA ALA A 477 14.72 21.54 14.80
C ALA A 477 15.85 21.87 13.80
N MET A 478 16.84 20.98 13.63
CA MET A 478 17.90 21.12 12.63
C MET A 478 17.38 21.26 11.19
N PHE A 479 16.15 20.75 10.95
CA PHE A 479 15.52 20.70 9.62
C PHE A 479 14.40 21.74 9.42
N ALA A 480 14.00 22.48 10.45
CA ALA A 480 12.77 23.32 10.44
C ALA A 480 12.72 24.29 9.26
N ASP A 481 13.81 25.01 9.01
CA ASP A 481 13.92 26.05 7.97
C ASP A 481 14.73 25.58 6.74
N ARG A 482 14.86 24.25 6.56
CA ARG A 482 15.66 23.69 5.47
C ARG A 482 14.79 23.24 4.30
N HIS A 483 15.33 23.37 3.08
CA HIS A 483 14.67 22.94 1.84
C HIS A 483 15.29 21.68 1.26
N ASN A 484 16.54 21.37 1.63
CA ASN A 484 17.29 20.22 1.13
C ASN A 484 17.90 19.45 2.30
N ALA A 485 18.13 18.15 2.11
CA ALA A 485 18.84 17.27 3.04
C ALA A 485 19.48 16.10 2.29
N LEU A 486 20.61 15.59 2.79
CA LEU A 486 21.25 14.39 2.26
C LEU A 486 21.20 13.26 3.31
N TYR A 487 21.00 12.04 2.84
CA TYR A 487 21.04 10.83 3.64
C TYR A 487 22.10 9.88 3.09
N LEU A 488 23.01 9.42 3.92
CA LEU A 488 24.20 8.72 3.49
C LEU A 488 24.39 7.41 4.25
N GLY A 489 24.58 6.33 3.50
CA GLY A 489 24.82 5.01 4.05
C GLY A 489 25.75 4.19 3.16
N ARG A 490 26.18 3.02 3.66
CA ARG A 490 26.96 2.02 2.89
C ARG A 490 26.45 0.62 3.15
N GLY A 491 26.59 -0.27 2.15
CA GLY A 491 26.11 -1.66 2.29
C GLY A 491 24.63 -1.72 2.68
N PHE A 492 24.29 -2.45 3.73
CA PHE A 492 22.92 -2.55 4.25
C PHE A 492 22.31 -1.20 4.67
N ASN A 493 23.13 -0.21 5.03
CA ASN A 493 22.69 1.11 5.45
C ASN A 493 22.39 2.07 4.28
N TYR A 494 22.78 1.75 3.05
CA TYR A 494 22.44 2.58 1.89
C TYR A 494 20.94 2.54 1.56
N PRO A 495 20.28 1.37 1.44
CA PRO A 495 18.84 1.33 1.28
C PRO A 495 18.06 2.00 2.42
N VAL A 496 18.59 1.95 3.63
CA VAL A 496 18.00 2.62 4.80
C VAL A 496 18.11 4.15 4.68
N ALA A 497 19.23 4.66 4.18
CA ALA A 497 19.39 6.09 3.88
C ALA A 497 18.41 6.56 2.79
N LEU A 498 18.18 5.75 1.75
CA LEU A 498 17.13 6.01 0.75
C LEU A 498 15.75 6.09 1.38
N GLU A 499 15.42 5.15 2.27
CA GLU A 499 14.12 5.11 2.95
C GLU A 499 13.93 6.32 3.88
N GLY A 500 14.94 6.70 4.66
CA GLY A 500 14.92 7.89 5.50
C GLY A 500 14.71 9.18 4.69
N ALA A 501 15.41 9.32 3.57
CA ALA A 501 15.23 10.43 2.64
C ALA A 501 13.82 10.47 2.05
N LEU A 502 13.27 9.30 1.67
CA LEU A 502 11.91 9.19 1.17
C LEU A 502 10.89 9.64 2.23
N LYS A 503 11.01 9.17 3.47
CA LYS A 503 10.09 9.58 4.56
C LYS A 503 10.11 11.08 4.79
N LEU A 504 11.30 11.69 4.85
CA LEU A 504 11.41 13.13 5.02
C LEU A 504 10.77 13.89 3.85
N LYS A 505 11.05 13.48 2.62
CA LYS A 505 10.50 14.06 1.39
C LYS A 505 8.98 14.01 1.35
N GLU A 506 8.39 12.86 1.63
CA GLU A 506 6.94 12.61 1.52
C GLU A 506 6.13 13.52 2.44
N ILE A 507 6.55 13.69 3.69
CA ILE A 507 5.70 14.33 4.72
C ILE A 507 6.13 15.75 5.11
N SER A 508 7.41 16.13 4.88
CA SER A 508 7.92 17.46 5.21
C SER A 508 8.10 18.38 4.01
N TYR A 509 8.04 17.81 2.79
CA TYR A 509 8.30 18.49 1.51
C TYR A 509 9.72 19.05 1.38
N ILE A 510 10.66 18.62 2.24
CA ILE A 510 12.09 18.88 2.09
C ILE A 510 12.61 17.98 0.96
N HIS A 511 13.34 18.55 0.01
CA HIS A 511 14.01 17.78 -1.02
C HIS A 511 15.15 16.97 -0.39
N ALA A 512 14.88 15.72 -0.06
CA ALA A 512 15.84 14.83 0.57
C ALA A 512 16.29 13.73 -0.41
N GLU A 513 17.58 13.45 -0.47
CA GLU A 513 18.14 12.41 -1.33
C GLU A 513 19.04 11.47 -0.54
N GLY A 514 18.98 10.18 -0.89
CA GLY A 514 19.84 9.14 -0.35
C GLY A 514 20.94 8.77 -1.33
N TYR A 515 22.20 8.68 -0.84
CA TYR A 515 23.35 8.26 -1.65
C TYR A 515 24.21 7.21 -0.96
N PRO A 516 24.87 6.33 -1.70
CA PRO A 516 26.02 5.61 -1.15
C PRO A 516 27.07 6.62 -0.73
N ALA A 517 27.50 6.60 0.53
CA ALA A 517 28.35 7.66 1.07
C ALA A 517 29.67 7.89 0.27
N ALA A 518 30.18 6.84 -0.39
CA ALA A 518 31.37 6.98 -1.24
C ALA A 518 31.11 7.80 -2.52
N GLU A 519 29.87 7.74 -3.05
CA GLU A 519 29.48 8.43 -4.30
C GLU A 519 29.34 9.93 -4.14
N MET A 520 29.36 10.44 -2.89
CA MET A 520 29.38 11.89 -2.66
C MET A 520 30.47 12.62 -3.43
N LYS A 521 31.65 11.98 -3.56
CA LYS A 521 32.83 12.56 -4.27
C LYS A 521 32.58 12.78 -5.76
N HIS A 522 31.60 12.12 -6.31
CA HIS A 522 31.28 12.11 -7.74
C HIS A 522 30.14 13.07 -8.12
N GLY A 523 29.90 14.09 -7.29
CA GLY A 523 28.93 15.15 -7.56
C GLY A 523 28.26 15.74 -6.31
N PRO A 524 27.55 14.97 -5.48
CA PRO A 524 26.76 15.51 -4.37
C PRO A 524 27.54 16.32 -3.34
N LEU A 525 28.85 16.09 -3.21
CA LEU A 525 29.69 16.85 -2.29
C LEU A 525 29.74 18.36 -2.61
N ALA A 526 29.45 18.75 -3.86
CA ALA A 526 29.32 20.14 -4.27
C ALA A 526 28.16 20.88 -3.61
N LEU A 527 27.15 20.14 -3.10
CA LEU A 527 25.96 20.68 -2.44
C LEU A 527 26.19 20.92 -0.93
N VAL A 528 27.31 20.43 -0.39
CA VAL A 528 27.57 20.49 1.06
C VAL A 528 28.00 21.89 1.47
N ASP A 529 27.21 22.48 2.36
CA ASP A 529 27.46 23.74 3.03
C ASP A 529 26.95 23.73 4.48
N GLU A 530 27.05 24.85 5.19
CA GLU A 530 26.60 25.01 6.57
C GLU A 530 25.06 25.02 6.73
N HIS A 531 24.30 25.05 5.63
CA HIS A 531 22.84 25.08 5.63
C HIS A 531 22.24 23.72 5.30
N MET A 532 23.02 22.79 4.75
CA MET A 532 22.57 21.46 4.36
C MET A 532 22.67 20.48 5.53
N PRO A 533 21.55 20.00 6.10
CA PRO A 533 21.59 18.89 7.05
C PRO A 533 21.92 17.59 6.34
N ILE A 534 22.80 16.81 6.94
CA ILE A 534 23.28 15.55 6.38
C ILE A 534 23.13 14.46 7.43
N VAL A 535 22.35 13.44 7.12
CA VAL A 535 22.13 12.27 7.99
C VAL A 535 23.06 11.14 7.54
N PHE A 536 23.91 10.67 8.43
CA PHE A 536 24.73 9.48 8.21
C PHE A 536 24.19 8.28 8.97
N VAL A 537 24.08 7.14 8.31
CA VAL A 537 23.87 5.85 8.98
C VAL A 537 25.23 5.18 9.15
N ALA A 538 25.87 5.41 10.32
CA ALA A 538 27.27 5.11 10.61
C ALA A 538 27.40 4.06 11.74
N THR A 539 26.74 2.92 11.58
CA THR A 539 26.78 1.83 12.56
C THR A 539 28.10 1.05 12.48
N HIS A 540 28.51 0.41 13.59
CA HIS A 540 29.71 -0.42 13.68
C HIS A 540 29.58 -1.68 12.82
N GLN A 541 29.96 -1.58 11.56
CA GLN A 541 29.89 -2.62 10.53
C GLN A 541 31.22 -2.70 9.79
N GLY A 542 31.44 -3.72 8.97
CA GLY A 542 32.69 -3.93 8.26
C GLY A 542 33.21 -2.77 7.40
N GLN A 543 32.36 -1.77 7.12
CA GLN A 543 32.72 -0.55 6.39
C GLN A 543 32.77 0.72 7.26
N TYR A 544 32.72 0.58 8.59
CA TYR A 544 32.63 1.69 9.53
C TYR A 544 33.73 2.75 9.32
N GLN A 545 35.01 2.34 9.21
CA GLN A 545 36.13 3.27 8.99
C GLN A 545 35.96 4.09 7.70
N LYS A 546 35.35 3.53 6.68
CA LYS A 546 35.09 4.23 5.42
C LYS A 546 33.95 5.26 5.56
N ILE A 547 32.93 4.96 6.36
CA ILE A 547 31.87 5.92 6.72
C ILE A 547 32.45 7.08 7.52
N ILE A 548 33.30 6.83 8.51
CA ILE A 548 33.98 7.85 9.30
C ILE A 548 34.81 8.78 8.40
N SER A 549 35.54 8.24 7.43
CA SER A 549 36.28 9.07 6.44
C SER A 549 35.31 9.96 5.64
N ASN A 550 34.18 9.45 5.21
CA ASN A 550 33.19 10.26 4.47
C ASN A 550 32.57 11.36 5.38
N MET A 551 32.33 11.08 6.66
CA MET A 551 31.87 12.08 7.63
C MET A 551 32.91 13.22 7.79
N GLN A 552 34.20 12.90 7.89
CA GLN A 552 35.27 13.89 7.97
C GLN A 552 35.36 14.77 6.72
N GLU A 553 35.12 14.22 5.53
CA GLU A 553 35.05 14.96 4.27
C GLU A 553 33.90 15.98 4.26
N VAL A 554 32.74 15.60 4.79
CA VAL A 554 31.58 16.50 4.95
C VAL A 554 31.87 17.57 6.01
N GLN A 555 32.40 17.19 7.16
CA GLN A 555 32.78 18.09 8.24
C GLN A 555 33.80 19.15 7.76
N SER A 556 34.81 18.76 6.96
CA SER A 556 35.82 19.69 6.41
C SER A 556 35.20 20.78 5.52
N ARG A 557 33.96 20.59 5.05
CA ARG A 557 33.18 21.53 4.23
C ARG A 557 32.06 22.21 5.01
N LYS A 558 32.15 22.14 6.34
CA LYS A 558 31.16 22.72 7.29
C LYS A 558 29.74 22.12 7.16
N GLY A 559 29.60 20.93 6.58
CA GLY A 559 28.31 20.25 6.53
C GLY A 559 27.82 19.90 7.93
N ARG A 560 26.52 20.08 8.17
CA ARG A 560 25.86 19.80 9.46
C ARG A 560 25.46 18.34 9.53
N ILE A 561 26.15 17.58 10.38
CA ILE A 561 26.01 16.12 10.44
C ILE A 561 25.15 15.70 11.64
N LEU A 562 24.09 14.92 11.37
CA LEU A 562 23.39 14.05 12.31
C LEU A 562 23.75 12.60 11.99
N ALA A 563 24.33 11.87 12.94
CA ALA A 563 24.72 10.47 12.72
C ALA A 563 23.86 9.50 13.53
N ILE A 564 23.39 8.42 12.88
CA ILE A 564 22.83 7.25 13.55
C ILE A 564 23.99 6.26 13.74
N VAL A 565 24.30 5.94 14.99
CA VAL A 565 25.48 5.17 15.37
C VAL A 565 25.10 3.99 16.24
N SER A 566 25.97 3.01 16.35
CA SER A 566 25.82 1.94 17.36
C SER A 566 26.07 2.49 18.76
N GLU A 567 25.37 1.96 19.75
CA GLU A 567 25.52 2.31 21.17
C GLU A 567 26.99 2.29 21.60
N GLY A 568 27.41 3.33 22.36
CA GLY A 568 28.78 3.49 22.84
C GLY A 568 29.79 3.96 21.79
N ASP A 569 29.35 4.42 20.62
CA ASP A 569 30.24 4.99 19.60
C ASP A 569 30.91 6.28 20.10
N SER A 570 32.23 6.25 20.23
CA SER A 570 33.03 7.39 20.69
C SER A 570 33.70 8.16 19.55
N VAL A 571 33.66 7.67 18.31
CA VAL A 571 34.40 8.24 17.17
C VAL A 571 33.51 9.20 16.40
N ALA A 572 32.33 8.79 15.99
CA ALA A 572 31.39 9.61 15.22
C ALA A 572 30.97 10.88 16.00
N GLY A 573 30.76 10.76 17.31
CA GLY A 573 30.40 11.88 18.19
C GLY A 573 31.45 12.97 18.29
N ARG A 574 32.70 12.74 17.84
CA ARG A 574 33.75 13.77 17.75
C ARG A 574 33.75 14.51 16.39
N ILE A 575 33.05 13.97 15.42
CA ILE A 575 33.03 14.46 14.04
C ILE A 575 31.74 15.20 13.76
N CYS A 576 30.62 14.74 14.32
CA CYS A 576 29.28 15.27 14.03
C CYS A 576 28.73 16.10 15.19
N GLU A 577 27.77 16.95 14.87
CA GLU A 577 27.09 17.85 15.81
C GLU A 577 26.16 17.05 16.74
N HIS A 578 25.49 16.04 16.19
CA HIS A 578 24.52 15.22 16.90
C HIS A 578 24.63 13.75 16.55
N VAL A 579 24.37 12.89 17.55
CA VAL A 579 24.28 11.44 17.38
C VAL A 579 22.96 10.90 17.92
N ILE A 580 22.41 9.86 17.26
CA ILE A 580 21.35 9.01 17.76
C ILE A 580 21.93 7.61 17.87
N GLU A 581 21.97 7.06 19.07
CA GLU A 581 22.48 5.73 19.32
C GLU A 581 21.41 4.68 19.11
N ILE A 582 21.76 3.56 18.48
CA ILE A 582 20.92 2.36 18.36
C ILE A 582 21.62 1.15 18.96
N PRO A 583 20.88 0.20 19.56
CA PRO A 583 21.47 -1.01 20.13
C PRO A 583 22.27 -1.81 19.09
N HIS A 584 23.29 -2.52 19.56
CA HIS A 584 24.06 -3.43 18.71
C HIS A 584 23.19 -4.56 18.17
N THR A 585 23.42 -4.94 16.90
CA THR A 585 22.79 -6.10 16.27
C THR A 585 23.69 -6.65 15.16
N LEU A 586 23.32 -7.77 14.55
CA LEU A 586 24.00 -8.33 13.40
C LEU A 586 23.89 -7.41 12.18
N ASN A 587 24.95 -7.36 11.36
CA ASN A 587 24.99 -6.50 10.17
C ASN A 587 23.76 -6.63 9.26
N ALA A 588 23.32 -7.86 9.03
CA ALA A 588 22.16 -8.16 8.19
C ALA A 588 20.83 -7.61 8.76
N LEU A 589 20.74 -7.34 10.07
CA LEU A 589 19.53 -6.90 10.77
C LEU A 589 19.56 -5.42 11.17
N VAL A 590 20.68 -4.72 10.98
CA VAL A 590 20.81 -3.27 11.25
C VAL A 590 19.71 -2.44 10.57
N PRO A 591 19.27 -2.73 9.34
CA PRO A 591 18.19 -1.98 8.70
C PRO A 591 16.91 -1.89 9.54
N LEU A 592 16.58 -2.93 10.32
CA LEU A 592 15.39 -2.97 11.18
C LEU A 592 15.47 -1.99 12.36
N LEU A 593 16.67 -1.64 12.79
CA LEU A 593 16.91 -0.69 13.89
C LEU A 593 17.16 0.73 13.36
N SER A 594 18.05 0.86 12.36
CA SER A 594 18.52 2.17 11.89
C SER A 594 17.45 2.98 11.14
N VAL A 595 16.39 2.34 10.63
CA VAL A 595 15.26 3.03 9.99
C VAL A 595 14.38 3.76 11.02
N ILE A 596 14.26 3.26 12.24
CA ILE A 596 13.32 3.76 13.25
C ILE A 596 13.58 5.24 13.61
N PRO A 597 14.81 5.66 13.97
CA PRO A 597 15.07 7.07 14.28
C PRO A 597 14.84 8.00 13.08
N MET A 598 15.02 7.52 11.84
CA MET A 598 14.75 8.34 10.65
C MET A 598 13.26 8.53 10.39
N GLN A 599 12.44 7.51 10.65
CA GLN A 599 10.97 7.63 10.58
C GLN A 599 10.47 8.63 11.63
N MET A 600 10.96 8.55 12.87
CA MET A 600 10.63 9.48 13.96
C MET A 600 11.08 10.91 13.62
N LEU A 601 12.30 11.07 13.10
CA LEU A 601 12.84 12.36 12.67
C LEU A 601 11.96 13.01 11.61
N ALA A 602 11.63 12.29 10.55
CA ALA A 602 10.76 12.77 9.48
C ALA A 602 9.38 13.21 10.02
N TYR A 603 8.79 12.38 10.90
CA TYR A 603 7.53 12.69 11.56
C TYR A 603 7.61 14.01 12.33
N HIS A 604 8.59 14.19 13.22
CA HIS A 604 8.73 15.39 14.04
C HIS A 604 9.04 16.65 13.22
N VAL A 605 9.83 16.53 12.16
CA VAL A 605 10.07 17.64 11.21
C VAL A 605 8.76 18.09 10.57
N ALA A 606 7.93 17.17 10.10
CA ALA A 606 6.66 17.49 9.46
C ALA A 606 5.66 18.12 10.46
N VAL A 607 5.57 17.59 11.68
CA VAL A 607 4.73 18.15 12.76
C VAL A 607 5.19 19.56 13.13
N ALA A 608 6.50 19.80 13.28
CA ALA A 608 7.04 21.13 13.59
C ALA A 608 6.74 22.15 12.48
N LYS A 609 6.64 21.70 11.22
CA LYS A 609 6.23 22.53 10.07
C LYS A 609 4.69 22.69 9.96
N GLY A 610 3.90 22.14 10.87
CA GLY A 610 2.43 22.20 10.84
C GLY A 610 1.79 21.43 9.68
N LEU A 611 2.47 20.40 9.15
CA LEU A 611 2.02 19.64 7.98
C LEU A 611 1.19 18.42 8.39
N ASN A 612 0.32 17.96 7.49
CA ASN A 612 -0.46 16.75 7.70
C ASN A 612 0.41 15.52 7.39
N VAL A 613 0.85 14.82 8.43
CA VAL A 613 1.74 13.65 8.32
C VAL A 613 1.04 12.38 7.82
N ASP A 614 -0.27 12.24 8.08
CA ASP A 614 -1.05 11.06 7.70
C ASP A 614 -1.49 11.12 6.24
N MET A 615 -1.77 12.34 5.75
CA MET A 615 -2.25 12.61 4.38
C MET A 615 -1.45 13.78 3.77
N PRO A 616 -0.20 13.56 3.37
CA PRO A 616 0.62 14.58 2.71
C PRO A 616 0.05 14.92 1.33
N ARG A 617 0.19 16.18 0.92
CA ARG A 617 -0.30 16.65 -0.39
C ARG A 617 0.28 15.82 -1.55
N ASN A 618 -0.53 15.60 -2.58
CA ASN A 618 -0.14 14.96 -3.84
C ASN A 618 0.32 13.50 -3.68
N LEU A 619 0.05 12.84 -2.56
CA LEU A 619 0.35 11.43 -2.35
C LEU A 619 -0.88 10.64 -1.92
N ALA A 620 -0.99 9.42 -2.40
CA ALA A 620 -1.99 8.45 -1.97
C ALA A 620 -1.31 7.21 -1.37
N LYS A 621 -2.00 6.52 -0.45
CA LYS A 621 -1.45 5.34 0.23
C LYS A 621 -1.07 4.21 -0.73
N SER A 622 -1.78 4.07 -1.83
CA SER A 622 -1.55 3.02 -2.81
C SER A 622 -1.95 3.51 -4.21
N VAL A 623 -1.14 3.21 -5.21
CA VAL A 623 -1.34 3.59 -6.61
C VAL A 623 -1.87 2.37 -7.37
N THR A 624 -3.16 2.40 -7.73
CA THR A 624 -3.87 1.30 -8.43
C THR A 624 -4.17 1.59 -9.88
N VAL A 625 -3.68 2.70 -10.38
CA VAL A 625 -3.79 3.15 -11.79
C VAL A 625 -2.43 3.67 -12.23
N GLU A 626 -2.16 3.60 -13.51
CA GLU A 626 -1.01 4.26 -14.16
C GLU A 626 -1.25 5.74 -14.38
#